data_c6b27992f0d005ff9b56d77fd44df4ec
#
_entry.id   c6b27992f0d005ff9b56d77fd44df4ec
#
_cell.length_a   1.000
_cell.length_b   1.000
_cell.length_c   1.000
_cell.angle_alpha   90.00
_cell.angle_beta   90.00
_cell.angle_gamma   90.00
#
_symmetry.space_group_name_H-M   'P 1'
#
loop_
_entity.id
_entity.type
_entity.pdbx_description
1 polymer ?
#
loop_
_entity_poly.entity_id
_entity_poly.type
_entity_poly.pdbx_seq_one_letter_code
_entity_poly.pdbx_strand_id
1 'polypeptide(L)'
;MCDAVIPPQKQELIAEADQQIAKVGKLFNRGLISDNERYNQTIAIWQATTDKVSKALADNLPKDNEIYMMADSGARGSMNQIKQLAGMRGLLANTAGHTIEMPIRANYREGLNILEYFVSARGARKGLADTALRTADSGYLTR
;
A
#
# COMPACT_ATOMS: atom_id res chain seq x y z
N MET A 1 -2.26 -18.33 -6.36
CA MET A 1 -1.03 -17.47 -6.35
C MET A 1 -0.40 -17.34 -7.73
N CYS A 2 -0.38 -18.37 -8.56
CA CYS A 2 0.20 -18.29 -9.92
C CYS A 2 -0.52 -17.27 -10.82
N ASP A 3 -1.80 -17.08 -10.62
CA ASP A 3 -2.66 -16.18 -11.40
C ASP A 3 -2.50 -14.69 -11.02
N ALA A 4 -1.81 -14.39 -9.92
CA ALA A 4 -1.45 -13.03 -9.55
C ALA A 4 -0.22 -12.59 -10.36
N VAL A 5 -0.45 -11.93 -11.48
CA VAL A 5 0.61 -11.48 -12.39
C VAL A 5 1.20 -10.16 -11.88
N ILE A 6 2.52 -10.14 -11.64
CA ILE A 6 3.24 -8.93 -11.23
C ILE A 6 3.54 -8.08 -12.46
N PRO A 7 3.17 -6.78 -12.49
CA PRO A 7 3.48 -5.92 -13.63
C PRO A 7 5.00 -5.74 -13.77
N PRO A 8 5.57 -5.87 -14.99
CA PRO A 8 7.00 -5.74 -15.21
C PRO A 8 7.54 -4.33 -14.92
N GLN A 9 6.71 -3.32 -15.04
CA GLN A 9 7.04 -1.91 -14.81
C GLN A 9 7.18 -1.56 -13.31
N LYS A 10 6.81 -2.46 -12.41
CA LYS A 10 6.83 -2.21 -10.96
C LYS A 10 8.20 -1.78 -10.47
N GLN A 11 9.27 -2.45 -10.91
CA GLN A 11 10.63 -2.17 -10.46
C GLN A 11 11.10 -0.79 -10.90
N GLU A 12 10.78 -0.38 -12.12
CA GLU A 12 11.11 0.95 -12.66
C GLU A 12 10.39 2.05 -11.88
N LEU A 13 9.10 1.88 -11.60
CA LEU A 13 8.32 2.84 -10.83
C LEU A 13 8.82 2.98 -9.39
N ILE A 14 9.25 1.89 -8.76
CA ILE A 14 9.84 1.93 -7.43
C ILE A 14 11.20 2.63 -7.45
N ALA A 15 12.04 2.37 -8.45
CA ALA A 15 13.34 3.02 -8.60
C ALA A 15 13.18 4.53 -8.83
N GLU A 16 12.21 4.96 -9.63
CA GLU A 16 11.87 6.38 -9.81
C GLU A 16 11.46 7.04 -8.49
N ALA A 17 10.62 6.38 -7.71
CA ALA A 17 10.19 6.86 -6.39
C ALA A 17 11.38 7.00 -5.43
N ASP A 18 12.28 6.02 -5.40
CA ASP A 18 13.49 6.07 -4.57
C ASP A 18 14.40 7.26 -4.93
N GLN A 19 14.54 7.58 -6.22
CA GLN A 19 15.27 8.76 -6.66
C GLN A 19 14.62 10.07 -6.20
N GLN A 20 13.30 10.14 -6.25
CA GLN A 20 12.55 11.32 -5.78
C GLN A 20 12.73 11.51 -4.27
N ILE A 21 12.63 10.43 -3.50
CA ILE A 21 12.82 10.46 -2.04
C ILE A 21 14.26 10.82 -1.68
N ALA A 22 15.24 10.35 -2.42
CA ALA A 22 16.62 10.74 -2.22
C ALA A 22 16.86 12.26 -2.45
N LYS A 23 16.13 12.85 -3.42
CA LYS A 23 16.14 14.31 -3.62
C LYS A 23 15.55 15.06 -2.43
N VAL A 24 14.39 14.60 -1.94
CA VAL A 24 13.74 15.19 -0.74
C VAL A 24 14.67 15.10 0.48
N GLY A 25 15.32 13.95 0.68
CA GLY A 25 16.30 13.76 1.76
C GLY A 25 17.50 14.73 1.64
N LYS A 26 18.00 14.97 0.44
CA LYS A 26 19.06 15.97 0.21
C LYS A 26 18.62 17.38 0.54
N LEU A 27 17.39 17.76 0.21
CA LEU A 27 16.83 19.06 0.56
C LEU A 27 16.68 19.23 2.07
N PHE A 28 16.23 18.21 2.74
CA PHE A 28 16.13 18.19 4.20
C PHE A 28 17.51 18.33 4.88
N ASN A 29 18.50 17.56 4.43
CA ASN A 29 19.87 17.64 4.97
C ASN A 29 20.54 18.99 4.75
N ARG A 30 20.10 19.76 3.73
CA ARG A 30 20.54 21.14 3.49
C ARG A 30 19.77 22.17 4.33
N GLY A 31 18.79 21.75 5.11
CA GLY A 31 17.97 22.64 5.92
C GLY A 31 16.96 23.48 5.15
N LEU A 32 16.65 23.10 3.89
CA LEU A 32 15.72 23.84 3.03
C LEU A 32 14.25 23.53 3.29
N ILE A 33 13.96 22.39 3.92
CA ILE A 33 12.61 21.94 4.27
C ILE A 33 12.54 21.49 5.72
N SER A 34 11.37 21.65 6.34
CA SER A 34 11.10 21.18 7.68
C SER A 34 10.87 19.65 7.70
N ASP A 35 10.95 19.02 8.89
CA ASP A 35 10.70 17.59 9.03
C ASP A 35 9.26 17.21 8.66
N ASN A 36 8.28 18.04 9.01
CA ASN A 36 6.88 17.82 8.61
C ASN A 36 6.68 17.89 7.10
N GLU A 37 7.37 18.82 6.45
CA GLU A 37 7.29 18.96 4.99
C GLU A 37 7.96 17.77 4.29
N ARG A 38 9.11 17.32 4.77
CA ARG A 38 9.78 16.11 4.32
C ARG A 38 8.84 14.89 4.44
N TYR A 39 8.21 14.72 5.59
CA TYR A 39 7.25 13.63 5.85
C TYR A 39 6.09 13.67 4.86
N ASN A 40 5.45 14.82 4.69
CA ASN A 40 4.31 14.97 3.78
C ASN A 40 4.69 14.71 2.31
N GLN A 41 5.85 15.20 1.87
CA GLN A 41 6.34 14.95 0.52
C GLN A 41 6.67 13.47 0.30
N THR A 42 7.28 12.81 1.27
CA THR A 42 7.59 11.38 1.20
C THR A 42 6.33 10.54 1.07
N ILE A 43 5.31 10.83 1.87
CA ILE A 43 4.02 10.13 1.79
C ILE A 43 3.33 10.38 0.44
N ALA A 44 3.33 11.61 -0.04
CA ALA A 44 2.73 11.95 -1.33
C ALA A 44 3.39 11.20 -2.49
N ILE A 45 4.72 11.10 -2.49
CA ILE A 45 5.49 10.37 -3.51
C ILE A 45 5.12 8.88 -3.47
N TRP A 46 5.11 8.26 -2.30
CA TRP A 46 4.76 6.85 -2.18
C TRP A 46 3.31 6.55 -2.53
N GLN A 47 2.40 7.45 -2.20
CA GLN A 47 1.00 7.30 -2.58
C GLN A 47 0.81 7.37 -4.09
N ALA A 48 1.41 8.37 -4.73
CA ALA A 48 1.40 8.49 -6.19
C ALA A 48 2.04 7.28 -6.89
N THR A 49 3.13 6.75 -6.35
CA THR A 49 3.78 5.54 -6.88
C THR A 49 2.88 4.32 -6.74
N THR A 50 2.22 4.18 -5.60
CA THR A 50 1.27 3.10 -5.35
C THR A 50 0.09 3.13 -6.34
N ASP A 51 -0.39 4.32 -6.68
CA ASP A 51 -1.46 4.49 -7.66
C ASP A 51 -0.99 4.18 -9.08
N LYS A 52 0.23 4.58 -9.44
CA LYS A 52 0.84 4.21 -10.73
C LYS A 52 1.00 2.69 -10.87
N VAL A 53 1.50 2.03 -9.83
CA VAL A 53 1.62 0.55 -9.80
C VAL A 53 0.25 -0.12 -9.88
N SER A 54 -0.76 0.43 -9.24
CA SER A 54 -2.13 -0.10 -9.30
C SER A 54 -2.73 0.01 -10.70
N LYS A 55 -2.49 1.12 -11.41
CA LYS A 55 -2.90 1.28 -12.81
C LYS A 55 -2.16 0.30 -13.72
N ALA A 56 -0.84 0.21 -13.58
CA ALA A 56 -0.04 -0.73 -14.35
C ALA A 56 -0.50 -2.19 -14.12
N LEU A 57 -0.89 -2.53 -12.89
CA LEU A 57 -1.45 -3.83 -12.57
C LEU A 57 -2.79 -4.06 -13.27
N ALA A 58 -3.69 -3.10 -13.23
CA ALA A 58 -4.99 -3.21 -13.90
C ALA A 58 -4.86 -3.36 -15.42
N ASP A 59 -3.91 -2.65 -16.03
CA ASP A 59 -3.66 -2.71 -17.48
C ASP A 59 -3.01 -4.04 -17.91
N ASN A 60 -2.19 -4.65 -17.04
CA ASN A 60 -1.49 -5.91 -17.31
C ASN A 60 -2.27 -7.16 -16.91
N LEU A 61 -3.35 -7.04 -16.16
CA LEU A 61 -4.19 -8.17 -15.78
C LEU A 61 -5.06 -8.61 -16.98
N PRO A 62 -4.91 -9.86 -17.46
CA PRO A 62 -5.79 -10.39 -18.51
C PRO A 62 -7.23 -10.45 -18.00
N LYS A 63 -8.19 -10.15 -18.87
CA LYS A 63 -9.62 -10.23 -18.52
C LYS A 63 -10.08 -11.66 -18.19
N ASP A 64 -9.38 -12.64 -18.71
CA ASP A 64 -9.64 -14.08 -18.49
C ASP A 64 -9.04 -14.57 -17.16
N ASN A 65 -8.38 -13.70 -16.40
CA ASN A 65 -7.81 -14.05 -15.12
C ASN A 65 -8.90 -14.27 -14.09
N GLU A 66 -8.89 -15.41 -13.43
CA GLU A 66 -9.91 -15.82 -12.46
C GLU A 66 -10.04 -14.82 -11.30
N ILE A 67 -8.93 -14.27 -10.83
CA ILE A 67 -8.90 -13.26 -9.75
C ILE A 67 -9.55 -11.96 -10.24
N TYR A 68 -9.25 -11.54 -11.48
CA TYR A 68 -9.86 -10.36 -12.07
C TYR A 68 -11.37 -10.54 -12.24
N MET A 69 -11.82 -11.68 -12.76
CA MET A 69 -13.23 -11.98 -12.93
C MET A 69 -14.01 -11.96 -11.61
N MET A 70 -13.44 -12.50 -10.54
CA MET A 70 -14.06 -12.46 -9.21
C MET A 70 -14.25 -11.03 -8.69
N ALA A 71 -13.26 -10.17 -8.88
CA ALA A 71 -13.31 -8.80 -8.43
C ALA A 71 -14.20 -7.92 -9.30
N ASP A 72 -14.17 -8.11 -10.63
CA ASP A 72 -14.94 -7.34 -11.59
C ASP A 72 -16.44 -7.65 -11.49
N SER A 73 -16.79 -8.90 -11.30
CA SER A 73 -18.19 -9.32 -11.09
C SER A 73 -18.78 -8.87 -9.74
N GLY A 74 -17.96 -8.37 -8.83
CA GLY A 74 -18.38 -8.01 -7.47
C GLY A 74 -18.73 -9.19 -6.57
N ALA A 75 -18.53 -10.43 -7.03
CA ALA A 75 -18.87 -11.62 -6.26
C ALA A 75 -18.00 -11.77 -5.01
N ARG A 76 -16.70 -11.53 -5.15
CA ARG A 76 -15.76 -11.59 -4.03
C ARG A 76 -14.50 -10.78 -4.33
N GLY A 77 -14.01 -10.10 -3.31
CA GLY A 77 -12.78 -9.32 -3.42
C GLY A 77 -12.99 -7.92 -4.01
N SER A 78 -11.91 -7.17 -4.02
CA SER A 78 -11.84 -5.83 -4.61
C SER A 78 -10.49 -5.62 -5.27
N MET A 79 -10.38 -4.62 -6.15
CA MET A 79 -9.11 -4.22 -6.77
C MET A 79 -8.02 -3.88 -5.74
N ASN A 80 -8.40 -3.35 -4.56
CA ASN A 80 -7.47 -3.10 -3.47
C ASN A 80 -6.83 -4.38 -2.92
N GLN A 81 -7.57 -5.48 -2.89
CA GLN A 81 -7.03 -6.78 -2.46
C GLN A 81 -6.11 -7.38 -3.52
N ILE A 82 -6.45 -7.26 -4.80
CA ILE A 82 -5.58 -7.68 -5.91
C ILE A 82 -4.28 -6.88 -5.91
N LYS A 83 -4.34 -5.59 -5.65
CA LYS A 83 -3.17 -4.72 -5.49
C LYS A 83 -2.22 -5.21 -4.39
N GLN A 84 -2.74 -5.67 -3.28
CA GLN A 84 -1.93 -6.24 -2.21
C GLN A 84 -1.29 -7.58 -2.59
N LEU A 85 -1.95 -8.36 -3.43
CA LEU A 85 -1.46 -9.67 -3.87
C LEU A 85 -0.38 -9.60 -4.95
N ALA A 86 -0.53 -8.72 -5.93
CA ALA A 86 0.29 -8.68 -7.14
C ALA A 86 0.96 -7.34 -7.43
N GLY A 87 0.51 -6.27 -6.82
CA GLY A 87 1.07 -4.94 -6.99
C GLY A 87 2.07 -4.56 -5.89
N MET A 88 1.76 -3.51 -5.18
CA MET A 88 2.52 -3.00 -4.04
C MET A 88 1.55 -2.77 -2.87
N ARG A 89 1.87 -3.27 -1.69
CA ARG A 89 1.02 -3.08 -0.52
C ARG A 89 0.93 -1.62 -0.10
N GLY A 90 2.03 -0.88 -0.22
CA GLY A 90 2.07 0.56 -0.01
C GLY A 90 2.21 0.98 1.45
N LEU A 91 1.68 2.16 1.75
CA LEU A 91 1.76 2.78 3.07
C LEU A 91 0.76 2.16 4.04
N LEU A 92 1.19 1.97 5.26
CA LEU A 92 0.35 1.51 6.37
C LEU A 92 0.31 2.56 7.49
N ALA A 93 -0.83 2.61 8.19
CA ALA A 93 -0.98 3.45 9.36
C ALA A 93 -0.64 2.68 10.65
N ASN A 94 -0.03 3.37 11.59
CA ASN A 94 0.20 2.87 12.94
C ASN A 94 -1.12 2.87 13.74
N THR A 95 -1.14 2.21 14.89
CA THR A 95 -2.28 2.19 15.83
C THR A 95 -2.72 3.58 16.26
N ALA A 96 -1.81 4.54 16.34
CA ALA A 96 -2.09 5.94 16.63
C ALA A 96 -2.67 6.75 15.45
N GLY A 97 -2.83 6.14 14.26
CA GLY A 97 -3.35 6.80 13.07
C GLY A 97 -2.30 7.48 12.19
N HIS A 98 -1.04 7.56 12.63
CA HIS A 98 0.03 8.10 11.80
C HIS A 98 0.46 7.12 10.71
N THR A 99 0.59 7.60 9.49
CA THR A 99 1.12 6.81 8.37
C THR A 99 2.61 6.58 8.56
N ILE A 100 3.06 5.34 8.41
CA ILE A 100 4.46 4.97 8.50
C ILE A 100 5.15 5.40 7.20
N GLU A 101 6.24 6.17 7.28
CA GLU A 101 6.98 6.67 6.12
C GLU A 101 7.57 5.55 5.25
N MET A 102 7.90 4.43 5.85
CA MET A 102 8.48 3.28 5.16
C MET A 102 7.36 2.43 4.54
N PRO A 103 7.20 2.44 3.20
CA PRO A 103 6.17 1.66 2.54
C PRO A 103 6.56 0.19 2.47
N ILE A 104 5.57 -0.67 2.35
CA ILE A 104 5.79 -2.06 1.97
C ILE A 104 5.84 -2.13 0.45
N ARG A 105 7.03 -2.31 -0.10
CA ARG A 105 7.28 -2.36 -1.56
C ARG A 105 6.89 -3.68 -2.18
N ALA A 106 7.02 -4.76 -1.40
CA ALA A 106 6.66 -6.11 -1.84
C ALA A 106 5.14 -6.32 -1.84
N ASN A 107 4.73 -7.33 -2.57
CA ASN A 107 3.39 -7.89 -2.53
C ASN A 107 3.42 -9.28 -1.88
N TYR A 108 2.25 -9.85 -1.62
CA TYR A 108 2.18 -11.19 -1.02
C TYR A 108 2.70 -12.31 -1.92
N ARG A 109 2.72 -12.11 -3.23
CA ARG A 109 3.27 -13.10 -4.16
C ARG A 109 4.78 -13.19 -4.07
N GLU A 110 5.46 -12.04 -3.98
CA GLU A 110 6.93 -11.96 -3.84
C GLU A 110 7.39 -12.40 -2.46
N GLY A 111 6.54 -12.22 -1.46
CA GLY A 111 6.87 -12.38 -0.07
C GLY A 111 7.45 -11.10 0.54
N LEU A 112 7.26 -10.97 1.85
CA LEU A 112 7.72 -9.82 2.63
C LEU A 112 9.03 -10.14 3.32
N ASN A 113 9.92 -9.16 3.43
CA ASN A 113 11.08 -9.29 4.30
C ASN A 113 10.66 -9.10 5.79
N ILE A 114 11.58 -9.33 6.72
CA ILE A 114 11.29 -9.29 8.16
C ILE A 114 10.77 -7.91 8.60
N LEU A 115 11.36 -6.84 8.12
CA LEU A 115 10.96 -5.46 8.47
C LEU A 115 9.58 -5.13 7.89
N GLU A 116 9.33 -5.48 6.65
CA GLU A 116 8.04 -5.29 5.98
C GLU A 116 6.94 -6.12 6.65
N TYR A 117 7.25 -7.35 7.06
CA TYR A 117 6.33 -8.20 7.82
C TYR A 117 5.98 -7.58 9.18
N PHE A 118 6.95 -7.05 9.89
CA PHE A 118 6.73 -6.39 11.18
C PHE A 118 5.80 -5.17 11.04
N VAL A 119 6.05 -4.31 10.07
CA VAL A 119 5.18 -3.16 9.77
C VAL A 119 3.78 -3.62 9.36
N SER A 120 3.70 -4.66 8.56
CA SER A 120 2.46 -5.28 8.13
C SER A 120 1.64 -5.84 9.31
N ALA A 121 2.29 -6.52 10.26
CA ALA A 121 1.65 -7.06 11.46
C ALA A 121 1.07 -5.93 12.35
N ARG A 122 1.74 -4.81 12.46
CA ARG A 122 1.23 -3.64 13.20
C ARG A 122 -0.04 -3.08 12.56
N GLY A 123 -0.09 -2.98 11.23
CA GLY A 123 -1.27 -2.55 10.50
C GLY A 123 -2.44 -3.53 10.63
N ALA A 124 -2.18 -4.83 10.59
CA ALA A 124 -3.19 -5.86 10.80
C ALA A 124 -3.78 -5.81 12.22
N ARG A 125 -2.95 -5.62 13.22
CA ARG A 125 -3.38 -5.46 14.62
C ARG A 125 -4.26 -4.22 14.81
N LYS A 126 -3.91 -3.09 14.15
CA LYS A 126 -4.76 -1.90 14.10
C LYS A 126 -6.14 -2.23 13.52
N GLY A 127 -6.21 -2.94 12.41
CA GLY A 127 -7.47 -3.33 11.78
C GLY A 127 -8.36 -4.17 12.70
N LEU A 128 -7.79 -5.12 13.42
CA LEU A 128 -8.51 -5.92 14.41
C LEU A 128 -9.05 -5.06 15.57
N ALA A 129 -8.24 -4.17 16.10
CA ALA A 129 -8.65 -3.26 17.17
C ALA A 129 -9.75 -2.28 16.73
N ASP A 130 -9.62 -1.69 15.54
CA ASP A 130 -10.62 -0.78 14.97
C ASP A 130 -11.97 -1.48 14.75
N THR A 131 -11.96 -2.73 14.27
CA THR A 131 -13.16 -3.53 14.10
C THR A 131 -13.85 -3.79 15.42
N ALA A 132 -13.11 -4.17 16.47
CA ALA A 132 -13.65 -4.42 17.80
C ALA A 132 -14.28 -3.16 18.41
N LEU A 133 -13.66 -2.01 18.25
CA LEU A 133 -14.18 -0.72 18.77
C LEU A 133 -15.44 -0.26 18.01
N ARG A 134 -15.46 -0.37 16.70
CA ARG A 134 -16.63 0.01 15.88
C ARG A 134 -17.85 -0.85 16.11
N THR A 135 -17.69 -2.07 16.59
CA THR A 135 -18.80 -2.96 16.93
C THR A 135 -19.70 -2.34 18.01
N ALA A 136 -19.11 -1.70 19.02
CA ALA A 136 -19.87 -1.03 20.07
C ALA A 136 -20.70 0.15 19.54
N ASP A 137 -20.10 0.98 18.66
CA ASP A 137 -20.79 2.12 18.04
C ASP A 137 -21.94 1.66 17.14
N SER A 138 -21.70 0.63 16.35
CA SER A 138 -22.73 0.02 15.49
C SER A 138 -23.89 -0.59 16.31
N GLY A 139 -23.58 -1.25 17.42
CA GLY A 139 -24.57 -1.81 18.33
C GLY A 139 -25.44 -0.73 18.99
N TYR A 140 -24.84 0.39 19.40
CA TYR A 140 -25.56 1.52 19.94
C TYR A 140 -26.47 2.20 18.90
N LEU A 141 -26.00 2.35 17.67
CA LEU A 141 -26.81 2.92 16.58
C LEU A 141 -28.02 2.05 16.23
N THR A 142 -27.87 0.75 16.32
CA THR A 142 -28.97 -0.19 16.02
C THR A 142 -30.06 -0.19 17.08
N ARG A 143 -29.74 0.10 18.34
CA ARG A 143 -30.66 0.17 19.47
C ARG A 143 -31.40 1.50 19.52
#